data_062cb604098554b2067cf96c2085ae75
#
_entry.id   062cb604098554b2067cf96c2085ae75
#
_cell.length_a   1.000
_cell.length_b   1.000
_cell.length_c   1.000
_cell.angle_alpha   90.00
_cell.angle_beta   90.00
_cell.angle_gamma   90.00
#
_symmetry.space_group_name_H-M   'P 1'
#
loop_
_entity.id
_entity.type
_entity.pdbx_description
1 polymer ?
#
loop_
_entity_poly.entity_id
_entity_poly.type
_entity_poly.pdbx_seq_one_letter_code
_entity_poly.pdbx_strand_id
1 'polypeptide(L)'
;MKFQVKEAPLCSILQGHQGVSLVIALMILLVLTLIGISAISTTTFEINIAGNERLYNRAFYTSDAGVDYFFSRGNDYISLTPSTGTVDSRTDGLPLGGDYFLIYWERRISDLGPPKKYEFKITSEGISPNFPTAGRVNIECVMDIVDLGPPPEYPGGST
;
A
#
# COMPACT_ATOMS: atom_id res chain seq x y z
N MET A 1 74.49 58.51 -4.11
CA MET A 1 73.74 57.54 -3.27
C MET A 1 72.92 56.66 -4.19
N LYS A 2 73.32 55.38 -4.43
CA LYS A 2 72.55 54.46 -5.22
C LYS A 2 71.73 53.55 -4.22
N PHE A 3 70.42 53.69 -4.20
CA PHE A 3 69.58 52.75 -3.45
C PHE A 3 69.42 51.45 -4.21
N GLN A 4 69.98 50.39 -3.71
CA GLN A 4 69.68 49.00 -4.18
C GLN A 4 68.42 48.52 -3.48
N VAL A 5 67.34 48.43 -4.20
CA VAL A 5 66.15 47.70 -3.76
C VAL A 5 66.43 46.23 -3.89
N LYS A 6 66.58 45.56 -2.78
CA LYS A 6 66.72 44.09 -2.68
C LYS A 6 65.35 43.47 -2.86
N GLU A 7 65.05 43.05 -4.08
CA GLU A 7 63.85 42.26 -4.34
C GLU A 7 63.96 40.92 -3.61
N ALA A 8 63.11 40.73 -2.60
CA ALA A 8 62.98 39.44 -1.92
C ALA A 8 62.31 38.46 -2.86
N PRO A 9 62.84 37.22 -3.01
CA PRO A 9 62.18 36.25 -3.88
C PRO A 9 60.91 35.69 -3.23
N LEU A 10 59.79 36.31 -3.51
CA LEU A 10 58.47 35.81 -3.15
C LEU A 10 58.16 34.44 -3.80
N CYS A 11 58.93 34.03 -4.77
CA CYS A 11 58.72 32.80 -5.52
C CYS A 11 59.17 31.52 -4.81
N SER A 12 60.01 31.61 -3.76
CA SER A 12 60.51 30.38 -3.08
C SER A 12 59.56 29.80 -2.01
N ILE A 13 58.56 30.58 -1.60
CA ILE A 13 57.59 30.12 -0.57
C ILE A 13 56.50 29.21 -1.18
N LEU A 14 56.27 29.36 -2.52
CA LEU A 14 55.23 28.59 -3.21
C LEU A 14 55.66 27.17 -3.61
N GLN A 15 56.96 26.87 -3.67
CA GLN A 15 57.47 25.57 -4.16
C GLN A 15 57.33 24.44 -3.15
N GLY A 16 57.13 24.72 -1.83
CA GLY A 16 56.98 23.71 -0.79
C GLY A 16 55.54 23.21 -0.56
N HIS A 17 54.54 23.92 -1.12
CA HIS A 17 53.12 23.61 -0.78
C HIS A 17 52.35 22.90 -1.90
N GLN A 18 52.94 22.64 -3.06
CA GLN A 18 52.24 21.98 -4.18
C GLN A 18 51.79 20.56 -3.82
N GLY A 19 52.57 19.80 -3.04
CA GLY A 19 52.20 18.46 -2.59
C GLY A 19 51.03 18.47 -1.56
N VAL A 20 51.04 19.44 -0.66
CA VAL A 20 49.99 19.58 0.37
C VAL A 20 48.65 19.98 -0.25
N SER A 21 48.66 20.87 -1.25
CA SER A 21 47.44 21.27 -1.96
C SER A 21 46.79 20.09 -2.70
N LEU A 22 47.58 19.20 -3.30
CA LEU A 22 47.07 17.98 -3.92
C LEU A 22 46.40 17.04 -2.91
N VAL A 23 47.04 16.84 -1.75
CA VAL A 23 46.49 15.97 -0.69
C VAL A 23 45.14 16.54 -0.16
N ILE A 24 45.09 17.85 0.06
CA ILE A 24 43.84 18.52 0.51
C ILE A 24 42.74 18.36 -0.54
N ALA A 25 43.06 18.57 -1.81
CA ALA A 25 42.11 18.40 -2.90
C ALA A 25 41.57 16.97 -3.00
N LEU A 26 42.43 15.96 -2.81
CA LEU A 26 42.02 14.54 -2.77
C LEU A 26 41.15 14.23 -1.56
N MET A 27 41.47 14.79 -0.38
CA MET A 27 40.62 14.60 0.82
C MET A 27 39.24 15.24 0.64
N ILE A 28 39.17 16.43 0.08
CA ILE A 28 37.87 17.08 -0.19
C ILE A 28 37.05 16.25 -1.21
N LEU A 29 37.71 15.78 -2.26
CA LEU A 29 37.06 14.94 -3.28
C LEU A 29 36.52 13.63 -2.66
N LEU A 30 37.31 13.00 -1.78
CA LEU A 30 36.90 11.79 -1.06
C LEU A 30 35.67 12.06 -0.17
N VAL A 31 35.67 13.15 0.60
CA VAL A 31 34.53 13.52 1.44
C VAL A 31 33.29 13.82 0.61
N LEU A 32 33.42 14.55 -0.49
CA LEU A 32 32.32 14.85 -1.40
C LEU A 32 31.75 13.58 -2.04
N THR A 33 32.59 12.63 -2.42
CA THR A 33 32.12 11.35 -2.97
C THR A 33 31.36 10.52 -1.95
N LEU A 34 31.82 10.48 -0.69
CA LEU A 34 31.12 9.77 0.38
C LEU A 34 29.74 10.40 0.67
N ILE A 35 29.67 11.73 0.70
CA ILE A 35 28.39 12.44 0.88
C ILE A 35 27.47 12.15 -0.32
N GLY A 36 27.98 12.18 -1.53
CA GLY A 36 27.20 11.88 -2.74
C GLY A 36 26.62 10.47 -2.75
N ILE A 37 27.42 9.47 -2.41
CA ILE A 37 26.95 8.07 -2.31
C ILE A 37 25.88 7.93 -1.21
N SER A 38 26.09 8.57 -0.06
CA SER A 38 25.12 8.56 1.03
C SER A 38 23.77 9.15 0.61
N ALA A 39 23.78 10.28 -0.09
CA ALA A 39 22.56 10.93 -0.58
C ALA A 39 21.79 10.03 -1.57
N ILE A 40 22.48 9.40 -2.51
CA ILE A 40 21.86 8.49 -3.48
C ILE A 40 21.24 7.28 -2.78
N SER A 41 21.94 6.72 -1.79
CA SER A 41 21.42 5.58 -1.01
C SER A 41 20.12 5.93 -0.30
N THR A 42 20.04 7.08 0.36
CA THR A 42 18.83 7.55 1.04
C THR A 42 17.65 7.69 0.07
N THR A 43 17.88 8.34 -1.09
CA THR A 43 16.85 8.50 -2.11
C THR A 43 16.31 7.16 -2.64
N THR A 44 17.19 6.17 -2.80
CA THR A 44 16.80 4.84 -3.26
C THR A 44 15.89 4.15 -2.23
N PHE A 45 16.18 4.27 -0.94
CA PHE A 45 15.31 3.74 0.12
C PHE A 45 13.95 4.42 0.13
N GLU A 46 13.90 5.74 -0.01
CA GLU A 46 12.65 6.51 -0.05
C GLU A 46 11.76 6.07 -1.23
N ILE A 47 12.33 5.88 -2.42
CA ILE A 47 11.61 5.40 -3.60
C ILE A 47 11.05 3.99 -3.37
N ASN A 48 11.82 3.10 -2.76
CA ASN A 48 11.37 1.75 -2.46
C ASN A 48 10.24 1.73 -1.42
N ILE A 49 10.33 2.56 -0.38
CA ILE A 49 9.28 2.70 0.64
C ILE A 49 8.00 3.25 -0.01
N ALA A 50 8.09 4.33 -0.78
CA ALA A 50 6.94 4.92 -1.46
C ALA A 50 6.30 3.95 -2.47
N GLY A 51 7.10 3.15 -3.16
CA GLY A 51 6.63 2.10 -4.05
C GLY A 51 5.84 1.02 -3.32
N ASN A 52 6.35 0.53 -2.20
CA ASN A 52 5.69 -0.46 -1.38
C ASN A 52 4.40 0.07 -0.73
N GLU A 53 4.40 1.32 -0.26
CA GLU A 53 3.22 1.97 0.29
C GLU A 53 2.10 2.10 -0.75
N ARG A 54 2.44 2.47 -1.97
CA ARG A 54 1.47 2.54 -3.06
C ARG A 54 0.82 1.18 -3.36
N LEU A 55 1.61 0.10 -3.34
CA LEU A 55 1.10 -1.26 -3.56
C LEU A 55 0.21 -1.70 -2.40
N TYR A 56 0.63 -1.42 -1.18
CA TYR A 56 -0.16 -1.70 0.00
C TYR A 56 -1.51 -0.98 -0.03
N ASN A 57 -1.51 0.31 -0.36
CA ASN A 57 -2.73 1.10 -0.45
C ASN A 57 -3.67 0.56 -1.53
N ARG A 58 -3.15 0.17 -2.70
CA ARG A 58 -3.97 -0.45 -3.75
C ARG A 58 -4.60 -1.76 -3.28
N ALA A 59 -3.82 -2.65 -2.67
CA ALA A 59 -4.33 -3.90 -2.13
C ALA A 59 -5.36 -3.67 -1.01
N PHE A 60 -5.14 -2.66 -0.16
CA PHE A 60 -6.08 -2.28 0.89
C PHE A 60 -7.42 -1.84 0.30
N TYR A 61 -7.43 -0.88 -0.63
CA TYR A 61 -8.67 -0.42 -1.26
C TYR A 61 -9.37 -1.51 -2.06
N THR A 62 -8.61 -2.43 -2.65
CA THR A 62 -9.19 -3.59 -3.33
C THR A 62 -9.86 -4.54 -2.34
N SER A 63 -9.26 -4.77 -1.17
CA SER A 63 -9.85 -5.58 -0.12
C SER A 63 -11.10 -4.93 0.48
N ASP A 64 -11.07 -3.61 0.68
CA ASP A 64 -12.19 -2.81 1.17
C ASP A 64 -13.38 -2.86 0.18
N ALA A 65 -13.10 -2.70 -1.12
CA ALA A 65 -14.12 -2.88 -2.16
C ALA A 65 -14.75 -4.27 -2.15
N GLY A 66 -13.99 -5.31 -1.77
CA GLY A 66 -14.52 -6.65 -1.58
C GLY A 66 -15.51 -6.74 -0.41
N VAL A 67 -15.22 -6.06 0.68
CA VAL A 67 -16.15 -5.98 1.82
C VAL A 67 -17.44 -5.26 1.40
N ASP A 68 -17.34 -4.11 0.75
CA ASP A 68 -18.50 -3.36 0.26
C ASP A 68 -19.33 -4.17 -0.75
N TYR A 69 -18.66 -4.90 -1.64
CA TYR A 69 -19.34 -5.80 -2.58
C TYR A 69 -20.15 -6.86 -1.85
N PHE A 70 -19.58 -7.49 -0.81
CA PHE A 70 -20.28 -8.49 -0.02
C PHE A 70 -21.46 -7.87 0.73
N PHE A 71 -21.31 -6.68 1.33
CA PHE A 71 -22.38 -5.97 1.99
C PHE A 71 -23.58 -5.68 1.06
N SER A 72 -23.29 -5.28 -0.18
CA SER A 72 -24.32 -4.97 -1.16
C SER A 72 -25.14 -6.19 -1.58
N ARG A 73 -24.56 -7.40 -1.47
CA ARG A 73 -25.19 -8.68 -1.86
C ARG A 73 -25.47 -9.61 -0.70
N GLY A 74 -25.35 -9.14 0.53
CA GLY A 74 -25.48 -9.97 1.73
C GLY A 74 -26.78 -10.79 1.78
N ASN A 75 -27.88 -10.23 1.28
CA ASN A 75 -29.17 -10.94 1.21
C ASN A 75 -29.15 -12.15 0.27
N ASP A 76 -28.35 -12.12 -0.79
CA ASP A 76 -28.25 -13.23 -1.74
C ASP A 76 -27.60 -14.45 -1.09
N TYR A 77 -26.74 -14.21 -0.10
CA TYR A 77 -26.00 -15.27 0.61
C TYR A 77 -26.77 -15.90 1.77
N ILE A 78 -27.86 -15.28 2.24
CA ILE A 78 -28.69 -15.82 3.32
C ILE A 78 -29.31 -17.16 2.93
N SER A 79 -29.75 -17.31 1.69
CA SER A 79 -30.45 -18.50 1.18
C SER A 79 -29.51 -19.58 0.65
N LEU A 80 -28.21 -19.30 0.50
CA LEU A 80 -27.27 -20.24 -0.09
C LEU A 80 -26.96 -21.43 0.86
N THR A 81 -26.90 -22.60 0.31
CA THR A 81 -26.30 -23.79 0.89
C THR A 81 -25.10 -24.19 0.04
N PRO A 82 -23.88 -24.26 0.54
CA PRO A 82 -23.46 -24.40 1.95
C PRO A 82 -23.40 -23.09 2.74
N SER A 83 -23.12 -23.18 4.05
CA SER A 83 -22.97 -22.05 4.96
C SER A 83 -21.63 -21.32 4.83
N THR A 84 -20.80 -21.71 3.89
CA THR A 84 -19.49 -21.13 3.56
C THR A 84 -19.35 -20.97 2.08
N GLY A 85 -18.57 -19.99 1.62
CA GLY A 85 -18.32 -19.79 0.21
C GLY A 85 -17.16 -18.86 -0.07
N THR A 86 -16.83 -18.75 -1.36
CA THR A 86 -15.81 -17.84 -1.87
C THR A 86 -16.39 -17.05 -3.03
N VAL A 87 -15.98 -15.79 -3.14
CA VAL A 87 -16.29 -14.90 -4.25
C VAL A 87 -14.98 -14.38 -4.82
N ASP A 88 -14.84 -14.43 -6.14
CA ASP A 88 -13.67 -13.93 -6.87
C ASP A 88 -14.13 -12.83 -7.82
N SER A 89 -13.64 -11.59 -7.59
CA SER A 89 -14.02 -10.44 -8.42
C SER A 89 -13.69 -10.60 -9.91
N ARG A 90 -12.74 -11.48 -10.25
CA ARG A 90 -12.37 -11.77 -11.65
C ARG A 90 -13.47 -12.55 -12.37
N THR A 91 -14.12 -13.48 -11.67
CA THR A 91 -15.21 -14.27 -12.20
C THR A 91 -16.49 -13.47 -12.34
N ASP A 92 -16.67 -12.47 -11.47
CA ASP A 92 -17.82 -11.57 -11.47
C ASP A 92 -17.67 -10.40 -12.45
N GLY A 93 -16.54 -10.31 -13.17
CA GLY A 93 -16.32 -9.33 -14.23
C GLY A 93 -16.17 -7.89 -13.75
N LEU A 94 -15.74 -7.68 -12.50
CA LEU A 94 -15.57 -6.34 -11.93
C LEU A 94 -14.32 -5.65 -12.50
N PRO A 95 -14.43 -4.42 -13.01
CA PRO A 95 -13.33 -3.71 -13.67
C PRO A 95 -12.38 -3.05 -12.63
N LEU A 96 -11.53 -3.83 -11.98
CA LEU A 96 -10.59 -3.33 -10.96
C LEU A 96 -9.19 -3.01 -11.52
N GLY A 97 -9.05 -2.84 -12.85
CA GLY A 97 -7.78 -2.41 -13.46
C GLY A 97 -6.63 -3.40 -13.30
N GLY A 98 -6.92 -4.70 -13.17
CA GLY A 98 -5.96 -5.77 -12.96
C GLY A 98 -5.77 -6.16 -11.49
N ASP A 99 -6.18 -5.36 -10.55
CA ASP A 99 -6.30 -5.75 -9.14
C ASP A 99 -7.55 -6.61 -8.96
N TYR A 100 -7.55 -7.47 -7.96
CA TYR A 100 -8.71 -8.32 -7.68
C TYR A 100 -8.81 -8.63 -6.19
N PHE A 101 -10.02 -8.95 -5.72
CA PHE A 101 -10.25 -9.44 -4.38
C PHE A 101 -10.80 -10.87 -4.38
N LEU A 102 -10.50 -11.58 -3.33
CA LEU A 102 -11.08 -12.87 -2.98
C LEU A 102 -11.79 -12.73 -1.65
N ILE A 103 -13.05 -13.12 -1.58
CA ILE A 103 -13.82 -13.08 -0.35
C ILE A 103 -14.07 -14.51 0.08
N TYR A 104 -13.71 -14.80 1.33
CA TYR A 104 -14.05 -16.03 2.02
C TYR A 104 -15.09 -15.68 3.06
N TRP A 105 -16.21 -16.37 3.08
CA TRP A 105 -17.27 -16.10 4.03
C TRP A 105 -17.78 -17.38 4.71
N GLU A 106 -18.15 -17.24 5.96
CA GLU A 106 -18.78 -18.27 6.78
C GLU A 106 -20.04 -17.67 7.41
N ARG A 107 -21.17 -18.33 7.25
CA ARG A 107 -22.44 -17.93 7.82
C ARG A 107 -22.77 -18.78 9.03
N ARG A 108 -23.15 -18.15 10.13
CA ARG A 108 -23.71 -18.79 11.32
C ARG A 108 -25.11 -18.25 11.55
N ILE A 109 -26.00 -19.12 12.00
CA ILE A 109 -27.31 -18.70 12.44
C ILE A 109 -27.16 -18.39 13.93
N SER A 110 -27.29 -17.11 14.29
CA SER A 110 -27.10 -16.64 15.67
C SER A 110 -28.39 -16.74 16.48
N ASP A 111 -29.57 -16.62 15.81
CA ASP A 111 -30.88 -16.74 16.44
C ASP A 111 -31.85 -17.42 15.48
N LEU A 112 -32.59 -18.43 16.01
CA LEU A 112 -33.58 -19.19 15.26
C LEU A 112 -35.01 -18.61 15.43
N GLY A 113 -35.17 -17.61 16.30
CA GLY A 113 -36.45 -16.91 16.49
C GLY A 113 -36.76 -15.93 15.36
N PRO A 114 -38.01 -15.56 15.14
CA PRO A 114 -38.38 -14.47 14.25
C PRO A 114 -38.14 -13.09 14.93
N PRO A 115 -37.38 -12.16 14.32
CA PRO A 115 -36.68 -12.29 13.02
C PRO A 115 -35.41 -13.13 13.14
N LYS A 116 -35.09 -13.92 12.09
CA LYS A 116 -33.86 -14.70 12.06
C LYS A 116 -32.64 -13.79 11.93
N LYS A 117 -31.61 -14.08 12.70
CA LYS A 117 -30.33 -13.37 12.62
C LYS A 117 -29.24 -14.27 12.07
N TYR A 118 -28.50 -13.77 11.13
CA TYR A 118 -27.39 -14.43 10.50
C TYR A 118 -26.12 -13.63 10.77
N GLU A 119 -25.12 -14.28 11.34
CA GLU A 119 -23.78 -13.73 11.49
C GLU A 119 -22.91 -14.22 10.34
N PHE A 120 -22.29 -13.32 9.62
CA PHE A 120 -21.32 -13.62 8.58
C PHE A 120 -19.93 -13.21 9.05
N LYS A 121 -19.01 -14.16 9.10
CA LYS A 121 -17.58 -13.88 9.19
C LYS A 121 -17.04 -13.79 7.77
N ILE A 122 -16.45 -12.65 7.43
CA ILE A 122 -15.98 -12.34 6.09
C ILE A 122 -14.49 -12.03 6.16
N THR A 123 -13.72 -12.65 5.29
CA THR A 123 -12.31 -12.31 5.05
C THR A 123 -12.16 -11.90 3.60
N SER A 124 -11.88 -10.64 3.35
CA SER A 124 -11.59 -10.10 2.03
C SER A 124 -10.09 -9.98 1.83
N GLU A 125 -9.54 -10.67 0.84
CA GLU A 125 -8.14 -10.59 0.45
C GLU A 125 -8.02 -9.74 -0.82
N GLY A 126 -7.44 -8.55 -0.70
CA GLY A 126 -7.13 -7.68 -1.85
C GLY A 126 -5.75 -7.98 -2.40
N ILE A 127 -5.65 -8.14 -3.71
CA ILE A 127 -4.43 -8.53 -4.41
C ILE A 127 -4.14 -7.57 -5.54
N SER A 128 -2.93 -7.00 -5.56
CA SER A 128 -2.41 -6.19 -6.65
C SER A 128 -1.25 -6.95 -7.34
N PRO A 129 -1.51 -7.60 -8.50
CA PRO A 129 -0.56 -8.54 -9.12
C PRO A 129 0.56 -7.88 -9.92
N ASN A 130 0.53 -6.55 -10.14
CA ASN A 130 1.40 -5.86 -11.10
C ASN A 130 2.87 -5.73 -10.69
N PHE A 131 3.31 -6.41 -9.60
CA PHE A 131 4.69 -6.37 -9.14
C PHE A 131 5.16 -7.74 -8.64
N PRO A 132 6.49 -8.05 -8.69
CA PRO A 132 7.02 -9.34 -8.26
C PRO A 132 6.77 -9.68 -6.79
N THR A 133 6.49 -8.68 -5.97
CA THR A 133 5.94 -8.82 -4.62
C THR A 133 4.52 -8.29 -4.64
N ALA A 134 3.55 -9.14 -5.02
CA ALA A 134 2.15 -8.77 -5.01
C ALA A 134 1.76 -8.19 -3.63
N GLY A 135 1.27 -6.95 -3.62
CA GLY A 135 0.67 -6.37 -2.42
C GLY A 135 -0.56 -7.20 -2.08
N ARG A 136 -0.60 -7.74 -0.85
CA ARG A 136 -1.75 -8.48 -0.32
C ARG A 136 -2.17 -7.86 0.99
N VAL A 137 -3.46 -7.66 1.14
CA VAL A 137 -4.08 -7.17 2.37
C VAL A 137 -5.33 -7.98 2.64
N ASN A 138 -5.47 -8.43 3.88
CA ASN A 138 -6.64 -9.14 4.34
C ASN A 138 -7.41 -8.24 5.31
N ILE A 139 -8.70 -8.06 5.05
CA ILE A 139 -9.64 -7.40 5.95
C ILE A 139 -10.61 -8.46 6.45
N GLU A 140 -10.66 -8.62 7.77
CA GLU A 140 -11.64 -9.49 8.41
C GLU A 140 -12.71 -8.62 9.05
N CYS A 141 -13.97 -8.97 8.80
CA CYS A 141 -15.11 -8.32 9.44
C CYS A 141 -16.18 -9.35 9.80
N VAL A 142 -17.00 -8.97 10.75
CA VAL A 142 -18.21 -9.71 11.14
C VAL A 142 -19.40 -8.82 10.87
N MET A 143 -20.39 -9.37 10.18
CA MET A 143 -21.60 -8.68 9.80
C MET A 143 -22.82 -9.46 10.28
N ASP A 144 -23.75 -8.75 10.91
CA ASP A 144 -25.05 -9.30 11.28
C ASP A 144 -26.11 -8.87 10.27
N ILE A 145 -26.83 -9.84 9.71
CA ILE A 145 -27.98 -9.59 8.86
C ILE A 145 -29.23 -10.09 9.59
N VAL A 146 -30.22 -9.22 9.69
CA VAL A 146 -31.51 -9.54 10.24
C VAL A 146 -32.52 -9.75 9.11
N ASP A 147 -33.01 -10.96 8.96
CA ASP A 147 -34.08 -11.27 8.00
C ASP A 147 -35.41 -10.84 8.60
N LEU A 148 -35.89 -9.68 8.18
CA LEU A 148 -37.19 -9.12 8.62
C LEU A 148 -38.39 -9.83 8.01
N GLY A 149 -38.18 -10.82 7.15
CA GLY A 149 -39.24 -11.45 6.38
C GLY A 149 -39.83 -10.57 5.27
N PRO A 150 -40.81 -11.03 4.54
CA PRO A 150 -41.51 -10.24 3.54
C PRO A 150 -42.17 -9.01 4.19
N PRO A 151 -42.17 -7.85 3.49
CA PRO A 151 -42.88 -6.68 4.01
C PRO A 151 -44.37 -7.03 4.30
N PRO A 152 -44.94 -6.45 5.35
CA PRO A 152 -46.35 -6.72 5.66
C PRO A 152 -47.21 -6.37 4.45
N GLU A 153 -48.04 -7.33 3.99
CA GLU A 153 -49.04 -7.02 2.99
C GLU A 153 -50.01 -5.99 3.59
N TYR A 154 -49.99 -4.80 3.04
CA TYR A 154 -50.99 -3.79 3.37
C TYR A 154 -52.33 -4.23 2.81
N PRO A 155 -53.33 -4.59 3.63
CA PRO A 155 -54.65 -4.90 3.16
C PRO A 155 -55.32 -3.58 2.72
N GLY A 156 -55.30 -3.30 1.42
CA GLY A 156 -56.02 -2.12 0.96
C GLY A 156 -55.47 -1.51 -0.33
N GLY A 157 -55.77 -2.15 -1.43
CA GLY A 157 -55.50 -1.64 -2.79
C GLY A 157 -56.29 -2.36 -3.84
N SER A 158 -57.58 -2.65 -3.58
CA SER A 158 -58.50 -2.99 -4.65
C SER A 158 -59.01 -1.69 -5.27
N THR A 159 -58.51 -1.36 -6.45
CA THR A 159 -59.22 -0.48 -7.40
C THR A 159 -59.61 -1.28 -8.60
#